data_cb483680439f9f2cf699605454552797
#
_entry.id   cb483680439f9f2cf699605454552797
#
_cell.length_a   1.000
_cell.length_b   1.000
_cell.length_c   1.000
_cell.angle_alpha   90.00
_cell.angle_beta   90.00
_cell.angle_gamma   90.00
#
_symmetry.space_group_name_H-M   'P 1'
#
loop_
_entity.id
_entity.type
_entity.pdbx_description
1 polymer ?
#
loop_
_entity_poly.entity_id
_entity_poly.type
_entity_poly.pdbx_seq_one_letter_code
_entity_poly.pdbx_strand_id
1 'polypeptide(L)'
;WKNQAIVAKGKKKDEQLPILLEAIREGALNREQVLENPDSLFLYQRHIMEFQAAFEGYLLKAEAETKKAIKSGELKLTTLYIYGLSNAGKSRFAETLGETLKAKVRGCENWTSYTTASTNPFDEYTGEQIVILDDLRAKSMTAENWLKILDPERISKSAARYHNKTISSHLIIITAPISPQSFFHQISESEELNQFMRRLSLTIEISQGKKERLYTVNSIERKKIMGDQRSLKSLCTKRNHLIRLLGVVLLNF
;
A
#
# COMPACT_ATOMS: atom_id res chain seq x y z
N TRP A 1 38.20 -30.52 10.85
CA TRP A 1 37.22 -31.11 9.92
C TRP A 1 35.88 -30.35 9.93
N LYS A 2 35.25 -30.11 11.10
CA LYS A 2 33.99 -29.37 11.20
C LYS A 2 34.09 -27.92 10.66
N ASN A 3 35.19 -27.22 10.97
CA ASN A 3 35.39 -25.84 10.50
C ASN A 3 35.60 -25.74 8.99
N GLN A 4 36.29 -26.70 8.35
CA GLN A 4 36.47 -26.72 6.90
C GLN A 4 35.16 -26.99 6.15
N ALA A 5 34.28 -27.85 6.67
CA ALA A 5 32.97 -28.13 6.09
C ALA A 5 32.01 -26.90 6.20
N ILE A 6 32.10 -26.17 7.30
CA ILE A 6 31.33 -24.90 7.46
C ILE A 6 31.81 -23.81 6.49
N VAL A 7 33.13 -23.66 6.34
CA VAL A 7 33.74 -22.71 5.39
C VAL A 7 33.39 -23.06 3.94
N ALA A 8 33.43 -24.36 3.57
CA ALA A 8 33.07 -24.83 2.23
C ALA A 8 31.57 -24.61 1.93
N LYS A 9 30.68 -24.84 2.90
CA LYS A 9 29.26 -24.53 2.78
C LYS A 9 29.01 -23.02 2.65
N GLY A 10 29.77 -22.18 3.37
CA GLY A 10 29.71 -20.72 3.26
C GLY A 10 30.09 -20.23 1.88
N LYS A 11 31.18 -20.71 1.30
CA LYS A 11 31.63 -20.32 -0.05
C LYS A 11 30.61 -20.66 -1.14
N LYS A 12 29.98 -21.85 -1.09
CA LYS A 12 28.91 -22.22 -2.03
C LYS A 12 27.68 -21.33 -1.91
N LYS A 13 27.37 -20.84 -0.69
CA LYS A 13 26.25 -19.91 -0.49
C LYS A 13 26.56 -18.52 -0.99
N ASP A 14 27.79 -18.05 -0.82
CA ASP A 14 28.21 -16.71 -1.32
C ASP A 14 28.12 -16.60 -2.86
N GLU A 15 28.20 -17.71 -3.59
CA GLU A 15 27.97 -17.75 -5.05
C GLU A 15 26.52 -17.42 -5.44
N GLN A 16 25.55 -17.56 -4.52
CA GLN A 16 24.16 -17.21 -4.75
C GLN A 16 23.87 -15.73 -4.49
N LEU A 17 24.76 -15.02 -3.80
CA LEU A 17 24.56 -13.62 -3.44
C LEU A 17 24.24 -12.72 -4.62
N PRO A 18 25.00 -12.72 -5.74
CA PRO A 18 24.69 -11.87 -6.91
C PRO A 18 23.30 -12.12 -7.49
N ILE A 19 22.86 -13.38 -7.51
CA ILE A 19 21.55 -13.78 -8.04
C ILE A 19 20.42 -13.23 -7.16
N LEU A 20 20.58 -13.35 -5.83
CA LEU A 20 19.61 -12.82 -4.88
C LEU A 20 19.51 -11.29 -4.94
N LEU A 21 20.66 -10.60 -5.01
CA LEU A 21 20.70 -9.15 -5.11
C LEU A 21 20.05 -8.64 -6.41
N GLU A 22 20.26 -9.36 -7.54
CA GLU A 22 19.62 -9.01 -8.80
C GLU A 22 18.11 -9.26 -8.76
N ALA A 23 17.66 -10.38 -8.19
CA ALA A 23 16.24 -10.66 -8.00
C ALA A 23 15.54 -9.59 -7.15
N ILE A 24 16.24 -9.05 -6.14
CA ILE A 24 15.74 -7.93 -5.32
C ILE A 24 15.65 -6.65 -6.17
N ARG A 25 16.69 -6.29 -6.93
CA ARG A 25 16.69 -5.09 -7.77
C ARG A 25 15.61 -5.10 -8.85
N GLU A 26 15.23 -6.29 -9.30
CA GLU A 26 14.15 -6.47 -10.27
C GLU A 26 12.76 -6.60 -9.63
N GLY A 27 12.68 -6.63 -8.28
CA GLY A 27 11.41 -6.78 -7.54
C GLY A 27 10.83 -8.20 -7.58
N ALA A 28 11.62 -9.19 -8.02
CA ALA A 28 11.22 -10.59 -8.00
C ALA A 28 11.32 -11.22 -6.60
N LEU A 29 12.07 -10.59 -5.70
CA LEU A 29 12.27 -11.05 -4.32
C LEU A 29 12.12 -9.87 -3.36
N ASN A 30 11.19 -9.97 -2.41
CA ASN A 30 10.98 -8.95 -1.40
C ASN A 30 11.71 -9.27 -0.08
N ARG A 31 11.71 -8.31 0.85
CA ARG A 31 12.43 -8.45 2.12
C ARG A 31 11.89 -9.60 2.98
N GLU A 32 10.59 -9.80 3.02
CA GLU A 32 9.94 -10.87 3.77
C GLU A 32 10.39 -12.25 3.28
N GLN A 33 10.34 -12.46 1.96
CA GLN A 33 10.82 -13.69 1.32
C GLN A 33 12.30 -13.96 1.57
N VAL A 34 13.14 -12.91 1.61
CA VAL A 34 14.56 -13.05 1.98
C VAL A 34 14.73 -13.53 3.42
N LEU A 35 13.92 -13.01 4.35
CA LEU A 35 14.01 -13.32 5.77
C LEU A 35 13.39 -14.69 6.11
N GLU A 36 12.38 -15.13 5.37
CA GLU A 36 11.73 -16.43 5.56
C GLU A 36 12.58 -17.61 5.09
N ASN A 37 13.41 -17.43 4.09
CA ASN A 37 14.25 -18.49 3.57
C ASN A 37 15.59 -18.58 4.36
N PRO A 38 15.91 -19.71 4.99
CA PRO A 38 17.11 -19.83 5.84
C PRO A 38 18.43 -19.58 5.12
N ASP A 39 18.52 -19.87 3.82
CA ASP A 39 19.76 -19.68 3.05
C ASP A 39 19.95 -18.22 2.66
N SER A 40 18.91 -17.52 2.24
CA SER A 40 18.97 -16.08 1.98
C SER A 40 19.10 -15.27 3.27
N LEU A 41 18.47 -15.68 4.37
CA LEU A 41 18.65 -15.05 5.69
C LEU A 41 20.11 -15.13 6.16
N PHE A 42 20.76 -16.27 5.98
CA PHE A 42 22.19 -16.42 6.30
C PHE A 42 23.06 -15.46 5.50
N LEU A 43 22.80 -15.30 4.20
CA LEU A 43 23.52 -14.35 3.35
C LEU A 43 23.18 -12.91 3.73
N TYR A 44 21.92 -12.60 4.01
CA TYR A 44 21.48 -11.30 4.48
C TYR A 44 22.24 -10.83 5.72
N GLN A 45 22.40 -11.71 6.72
CA GLN A 45 23.13 -11.38 7.94
C GLN A 45 24.61 -11.08 7.70
N ARG A 46 25.22 -11.70 6.69
CA ARG A 46 26.64 -11.48 6.34
C ARG A 46 26.87 -10.29 5.43
N HIS A 47 25.88 -9.96 4.59
CA HIS A 47 25.98 -8.97 3.51
C HIS A 47 24.90 -7.91 3.63
N ILE A 48 24.60 -7.47 4.84
CA ILE A 48 23.47 -6.60 5.14
C ILE A 48 23.48 -5.30 4.30
N MET A 49 24.67 -4.73 4.06
CA MET A 49 24.83 -3.48 3.31
C MET A 49 24.48 -3.68 1.83
N GLU A 50 24.90 -4.79 1.23
CA GLU A 50 24.61 -5.13 -0.16
C GLU A 50 23.12 -5.37 -0.38
N PHE A 51 22.46 -6.08 0.56
CA PHE A 51 21.02 -6.27 0.54
C PHE A 51 20.27 -4.95 0.71
N GLN A 52 20.68 -4.10 1.64
CA GLN A 52 20.08 -2.78 1.82
C GLN A 52 20.20 -1.94 0.55
N ALA A 53 21.41 -1.89 -0.06
CA ALA A 53 21.63 -1.17 -1.32
C ALA A 53 20.77 -1.75 -2.48
N ALA A 54 20.55 -3.06 -2.51
CA ALA A 54 19.69 -3.69 -3.53
C ALA A 54 18.22 -3.28 -3.33
N PHE A 55 17.70 -3.31 -2.09
CA PHE A 55 16.36 -2.83 -1.77
C PHE A 55 16.17 -1.34 -2.07
N GLU A 56 17.13 -0.49 -1.70
CA GLU A 56 17.11 0.93 -2.02
C GLU A 56 17.12 1.18 -3.55
N GLY A 57 17.93 0.43 -4.29
CA GLY A 57 17.95 0.49 -5.75
C GLY A 57 16.61 0.14 -6.39
N TYR A 58 15.95 -0.91 -5.88
CA TYR A 58 14.58 -1.27 -6.29
C TYR A 58 13.59 -0.14 -6.04
N LEU A 59 13.63 0.47 -4.82
CA LEU A 59 12.74 1.56 -4.46
C LEU A 59 12.89 2.78 -5.38
N LEU A 60 14.11 3.17 -5.68
CA LEU A 60 14.40 4.29 -6.60
C LEU A 60 13.84 4.01 -8.01
N LYS A 61 14.00 2.76 -8.50
CA LYS A 61 13.43 2.34 -9.79
C LYS A 61 11.91 2.38 -9.76
N ALA A 62 11.29 1.77 -8.75
CA ALA A 62 9.84 1.73 -8.58
C ALA A 62 9.23 3.15 -8.44
N GLU A 63 9.91 4.05 -7.71
CA GLU A 63 9.52 5.46 -7.60
C GLU A 63 9.54 6.16 -8.98
N ALA A 64 10.61 5.96 -9.75
CA ALA A 64 10.76 6.58 -11.07
C ALA A 64 9.67 6.07 -12.05
N GLU A 65 9.40 4.77 -12.06
CA GLU A 65 8.36 4.15 -12.87
C GLU A 65 6.96 4.64 -12.47
N THR A 66 6.67 4.70 -11.16
CA THR A 66 5.40 5.22 -10.64
C THR A 66 5.20 6.68 -11.00
N LYS A 67 6.25 7.52 -10.88
CA LYS A 67 6.21 8.92 -11.32
C LYS A 67 5.90 9.04 -12.82
N LYS A 68 6.51 8.21 -13.63
CA LYS A 68 6.25 8.18 -15.08
C LYS A 68 4.81 7.78 -15.38
N ALA A 69 4.31 6.73 -14.74
CA ALA A 69 2.94 6.24 -14.92
C ALA A 69 1.88 7.24 -14.44
N ILE A 70 2.15 7.99 -13.36
CA ILE A 70 1.26 9.07 -12.90
C ILE A 70 1.26 10.23 -13.91
N LYS A 71 2.43 10.65 -14.41
CA LYS A 71 2.53 11.74 -15.40
C LYS A 71 1.86 11.39 -16.73
N SER A 72 1.92 10.15 -17.17
CA SER A 72 1.22 9.68 -18.39
C SER A 72 -0.28 9.46 -18.16
N GLY A 73 -0.77 9.54 -16.92
CA GLY A 73 -2.16 9.27 -16.56
C GLY A 73 -2.53 7.78 -16.57
N GLU A 74 -1.55 6.89 -16.73
CA GLU A 74 -1.74 5.42 -16.68
C GLU A 74 -2.05 4.94 -15.27
N LEU A 75 -1.47 5.61 -14.27
CA LEU A 75 -1.67 5.30 -12.85
C LEU A 75 -2.26 6.49 -12.12
N LYS A 76 -3.22 6.21 -11.24
CA LYS A 76 -3.69 7.13 -10.19
C LYS A 76 -3.73 6.39 -8.88
N LEU A 77 -3.26 7.03 -7.83
CA LEU A 77 -3.39 6.49 -6.48
C LEU A 77 -4.87 6.23 -6.16
N THR A 78 -5.16 5.04 -5.72
CA THR A 78 -6.49 4.65 -5.24
C THR A 78 -6.51 4.68 -3.72
N THR A 79 -7.47 5.37 -3.14
CA THR A 79 -7.64 5.42 -1.68
C THR A 79 -8.98 4.83 -1.29
N LEU A 80 -8.94 3.82 -0.43
CA LEU A 80 -10.13 3.21 0.18
C LEU A 80 -10.20 3.62 1.65
N TYR A 81 -11.39 3.95 2.11
CA TYR A 81 -11.64 4.23 3.52
C TYR A 81 -12.68 3.26 4.06
N ILE A 82 -12.27 2.42 5.02
CA ILE A 82 -13.09 1.37 5.62
C ILE A 82 -13.39 1.77 7.06
N TYR A 83 -14.67 1.85 7.40
CA TYR A 83 -15.06 2.25 8.75
C TYR A 83 -16.17 1.39 9.33
N GLY A 84 -16.33 1.46 10.65
CA GLY A 84 -17.32 0.70 11.38
C GLY A 84 -16.90 0.50 12.84
N LEU A 85 -17.76 -0.02 13.66
CA LEU A 85 -17.52 -0.24 15.07
C LEU A 85 -16.27 -1.10 15.33
N SER A 86 -15.76 -1.06 16.55
CA SER A 86 -14.70 -1.98 16.98
C SER A 86 -15.16 -3.43 16.77
N ASN A 87 -14.21 -4.30 16.40
CA ASN A 87 -14.45 -5.72 16.09
C ASN A 87 -15.38 -5.99 14.89
N ALA A 88 -15.71 -4.98 14.06
CA ALA A 88 -16.47 -5.19 12.84
C ALA A 88 -15.69 -5.97 11.75
N GLY A 89 -14.38 -6.20 11.93
CA GLY A 89 -13.53 -6.95 11.01
C GLY A 89 -12.88 -6.09 9.92
N LYS A 90 -12.73 -4.78 10.15
CA LYS A 90 -12.13 -3.83 9.19
C LYS A 90 -10.72 -4.22 8.75
N SER A 91 -9.82 -4.47 9.71
CA SER A 91 -8.42 -4.84 9.45
C SER A 91 -8.34 -6.13 8.62
N ARG A 92 -9.06 -7.17 9.05
CA ARG A 92 -9.12 -8.44 8.31
C ARG A 92 -9.66 -8.25 6.88
N PHE A 93 -10.70 -7.43 6.72
CA PHE A 93 -11.24 -7.12 5.40
C PHE A 93 -10.20 -6.38 4.52
N ALA A 94 -9.47 -5.41 5.08
CA ALA A 94 -8.42 -4.68 4.37
C ALA A 94 -7.29 -5.61 3.90
N GLU A 95 -6.82 -6.51 4.76
CA GLU A 95 -5.80 -7.52 4.44
C GLU A 95 -6.29 -8.50 3.36
N THR A 96 -7.48 -9.07 3.55
CA THR A 96 -8.06 -9.99 2.56
C THR A 96 -8.28 -9.32 1.21
N LEU A 97 -8.66 -8.05 1.18
CA LEU A 97 -8.77 -7.29 -0.06
C LEU A 97 -7.41 -7.16 -0.75
N GLY A 98 -6.35 -6.84 0.00
CA GLY A 98 -4.97 -6.79 -0.51
C GLY A 98 -4.54 -8.12 -1.15
N GLU A 99 -4.72 -9.23 -0.43
CA GLU A 99 -4.38 -10.57 -0.93
C GLU A 99 -5.24 -10.98 -2.15
N THR A 100 -6.52 -10.63 -2.15
CA THR A 100 -7.40 -10.91 -3.31
C THR A 100 -6.97 -10.11 -4.55
N LEU A 101 -6.52 -8.87 -4.37
CA LEU A 101 -5.98 -8.07 -5.48
C LEU A 101 -4.74 -8.73 -6.07
N LYS A 102 -3.79 -9.16 -5.26
CA LYS A 102 -2.59 -9.89 -5.70
C LYS A 102 -2.93 -11.16 -6.46
N ALA A 103 -3.89 -11.93 -5.94
CA ALA A 103 -4.26 -13.23 -6.51
C ALA A 103 -5.09 -13.15 -7.79
N LYS A 104 -5.90 -12.09 -7.97
CA LYS A 104 -6.94 -12.05 -9.02
C LYS A 104 -6.78 -10.92 -10.02
N VAL A 105 -5.91 -9.95 -9.78
CA VAL A 105 -5.74 -8.81 -10.69
C VAL A 105 -4.44 -8.95 -11.45
N ARG A 106 -4.55 -9.09 -12.76
CA ARG A 106 -3.38 -9.15 -13.65
C ARG A 106 -2.51 -7.91 -13.48
N GLY A 107 -1.22 -8.14 -13.24
CA GLY A 107 -0.23 -7.10 -13.01
C GLY A 107 -0.09 -6.69 -11.53
N CYS A 108 -0.82 -7.36 -10.62
CA CYS A 108 -0.69 -7.16 -9.18
C CYS A 108 -0.08 -8.38 -8.46
N GLU A 109 0.32 -9.41 -9.20
CA GLU A 109 0.80 -10.69 -8.65
C GLU A 109 2.02 -10.52 -7.75
N ASN A 110 2.88 -9.56 -8.09
CA ASN A 110 4.12 -9.26 -7.33
C ASN A 110 3.96 -8.06 -6.38
N TRP A 111 2.74 -7.57 -6.18
CA TRP A 111 2.52 -6.50 -5.24
C TRP A 111 2.76 -6.96 -3.81
N THR A 112 3.33 -6.07 -3.01
CA THR A 112 3.54 -6.29 -1.59
C THR A 112 2.64 -5.38 -0.78
N SER A 113 2.34 -5.79 0.45
CA SER A 113 1.48 -5.04 1.37
C SER A 113 2.28 -4.59 2.59
N TYR A 114 2.09 -3.36 3.00
CA TYR A 114 2.60 -2.79 4.23
C TYR A 114 1.45 -2.40 5.13
N THR A 115 1.39 -2.95 6.33
CA THR A 115 0.35 -2.64 7.33
C THR A 115 0.98 -1.95 8.53
N THR A 116 0.38 -0.87 8.97
CA THR A 116 0.85 -0.09 10.12
C THR A 116 -0.30 0.49 10.92
N ALA A 117 -0.12 0.53 12.26
CA ALA A 117 -0.95 1.25 13.23
C ALA A 117 -0.14 2.30 14.01
N SER A 118 1.08 2.59 13.57
CA SER A 118 2.02 3.49 14.23
C SER A 118 1.63 4.96 14.06
N THR A 119 1.99 5.79 15.03
CA THR A 119 1.90 7.26 14.95
C THR A 119 2.80 7.86 13.88
N ASN A 120 3.87 7.15 13.47
CA ASN A 120 4.70 7.48 12.33
C ASN A 120 4.50 6.39 11.25
N PRO A 121 3.43 6.46 10.47
CA PRO A 121 2.96 5.31 9.70
C PRO A 121 3.89 4.89 8.56
N PHE A 122 4.90 5.68 8.20
CA PHE A 122 5.80 5.37 7.09
C PHE A 122 7.25 5.09 7.50
N ASP A 123 7.56 4.98 8.80
CA ASP A 123 8.93 4.72 9.26
C ASP A 123 9.52 3.41 8.68
N GLU A 124 8.70 2.37 8.58
CA GLU A 124 9.10 1.05 8.09
C GLU A 124 8.68 0.78 6.64
N TYR A 125 8.00 1.73 5.99
CA TYR A 125 7.59 1.59 4.59
C TYR A 125 8.83 1.42 3.69
N THR A 126 8.79 0.41 2.82
CA THR A 126 9.90 0.04 1.92
C THR A 126 9.48 0.00 0.44
N GLY A 127 8.38 0.68 0.06
CA GLY A 127 7.93 0.83 -1.33
C GLY A 127 6.83 -0.12 -1.74
N GLU A 128 6.12 -0.67 -0.79
CA GLU A 128 4.99 -1.57 -1.04
C GLU A 128 3.88 -0.88 -1.82
N GLN A 129 3.29 -1.60 -2.76
CA GLN A 129 2.23 -1.09 -3.63
C GLN A 129 0.89 -0.93 -2.90
N ILE A 130 0.66 -1.73 -1.85
CA ILE A 130 -0.51 -1.65 -0.99
C ILE A 130 -0.08 -1.18 0.39
N VAL A 131 -0.64 -0.06 0.85
CA VAL A 131 -0.44 0.46 2.22
C VAL A 131 -1.76 0.37 2.98
N ILE A 132 -1.73 -0.31 4.12
CA ILE A 132 -2.88 -0.42 5.04
C ILE A 132 -2.56 0.40 6.28
N LEU A 133 -3.25 1.52 6.45
CA LEU A 133 -3.21 2.38 7.61
C LEU A 133 -4.29 1.90 8.58
N ASP A 134 -3.92 0.98 9.49
CA ASP A 134 -4.86 0.28 10.34
C ASP A 134 -5.14 1.04 11.63
N ASP A 135 -6.41 1.36 11.86
CA ASP A 135 -6.95 2.05 13.03
C ASP A 135 -6.17 3.33 13.45
N LEU A 136 -5.62 4.04 12.45
CA LEU A 136 -4.88 5.26 12.70
C LEU A 136 -5.81 6.36 13.29
N ARG A 137 -5.25 7.11 14.21
CA ARG A 137 -5.90 8.32 14.71
C ARG A 137 -5.81 9.44 13.69
N ALA A 138 -6.85 10.23 13.57
CA ALA A 138 -6.87 11.37 12.65
C ALA A 138 -5.67 12.31 12.84
N LYS A 139 -5.30 12.55 14.10
CA LYS A 139 -4.20 13.42 14.52
C LYS A 139 -2.80 12.78 14.44
N SER A 140 -2.66 11.53 13.96
CA SER A 140 -1.35 10.92 13.76
C SER A 140 -0.52 11.61 12.68
N MET A 141 -1.18 12.33 11.78
CA MET A 141 -0.54 13.18 10.77
C MET A 141 -1.22 14.55 10.70
N THR A 142 -0.47 15.55 10.22
CA THR A 142 -1.05 16.90 9.96
C THR A 142 -1.98 16.87 8.76
N ALA A 143 -2.88 17.84 8.67
CA ALA A 143 -3.79 18.02 7.53
C ALA A 143 -3.02 18.07 6.19
N GLU A 144 -1.93 18.82 6.15
CA GLU A 144 -1.07 18.94 4.98
C GLU A 144 -0.48 17.59 4.56
N ASN A 145 -0.01 16.77 5.51
CA ASN A 145 0.54 15.45 5.22
C ASN A 145 -0.54 14.51 4.70
N TRP A 146 -1.74 14.50 5.30
CA TRP A 146 -2.88 13.74 4.79
C TRP A 146 -3.22 14.13 3.34
N LEU A 147 -3.32 15.43 3.04
CA LEU A 147 -3.62 15.93 1.70
C LEU A 147 -2.54 15.55 0.69
N LYS A 148 -1.26 15.54 1.08
CA LYS A 148 -0.15 15.13 0.22
C LYS A 148 -0.18 13.63 -0.07
N ILE A 149 -0.35 12.80 0.96
CA ILE A 149 -0.31 11.34 0.84
C ILE A 149 -1.49 10.80 0.04
N LEU A 150 -2.65 11.40 0.19
CA LEU A 150 -3.88 11.00 -0.50
C LEU A 150 -4.03 11.64 -1.89
N ASP A 151 -3.06 12.41 -2.37
CA ASP A 151 -3.16 13.04 -3.69
C ASP A 151 -3.08 11.97 -4.80
N PRO A 152 -4.14 11.80 -5.60
CA PRO A 152 -4.20 10.73 -6.59
C PRO A 152 -3.31 10.96 -7.81
N GLU A 153 -2.77 12.17 -7.98
CA GLU A 153 -2.03 12.59 -9.16
C GLU A 153 -0.57 12.94 -8.86
N ARG A 154 -0.13 12.73 -7.63
CA ARG A 154 1.24 13.04 -7.21
C ARG A 154 1.81 11.97 -6.30
N ILE A 155 3.09 11.70 -6.49
CA ILE A 155 3.90 11.01 -5.48
C ILE A 155 4.26 12.03 -4.42
N SER A 156 4.02 11.68 -3.17
CA SER A 156 4.32 12.52 -2.03
C SER A 156 5.48 11.98 -1.20
N LYS A 157 6.17 12.89 -0.54
CA LYS A 157 7.12 12.56 0.51
C LYS A 157 6.42 12.68 1.84
N SER A 158 6.44 11.62 2.63
CA SER A 158 5.98 11.64 4.01
C SER A 158 7.15 11.83 4.96
N ALA A 159 6.92 12.61 6.01
CA ALA A 159 7.86 12.66 7.12
C ALA A 159 7.94 11.29 7.78
N ALA A 160 9.14 10.74 7.89
CA ALA A 160 9.48 9.59 8.70
C ALA A 160 10.54 10.03 9.70
N ARG A 161 10.67 9.30 10.82
CA ARG A 161 11.47 9.73 11.98
C ARG A 161 12.92 10.13 11.63
N TYR A 162 13.52 9.47 10.64
CA TYR A 162 14.95 9.67 10.30
C TYR A 162 15.16 10.24 8.90
N HIS A 163 14.24 9.99 7.95
CA HIS A 163 14.33 10.43 6.56
C HIS A 163 12.93 10.59 5.97
N ASN A 164 12.76 11.59 5.11
CA ASN A 164 11.55 11.72 4.32
C ASN A 164 11.46 10.54 3.34
N LYS A 165 10.42 9.71 3.48
CA LYS A 165 10.19 8.60 2.56
C LYS A 165 9.22 8.99 1.44
N THR A 166 9.57 8.58 0.25
CA THR A 166 8.68 8.73 -0.92
C THR A 166 7.63 7.63 -0.89
N ILE A 167 6.36 8.03 -0.91
CA ILE A 167 5.24 7.09 -0.94
C ILE A 167 4.85 6.86 -2.40
N SER A 168 5.23 5.69 -2.92
CA SER A 168 4.97 5.25 -4.29
C SER A 168 3.89 4.17 -4.38
N SER A 169 3.07 4.04 -3.33
CA SER A 169 1.98 3.07 -3.29
C SER A 169 0.92 3.34 -4.36
N HIS A 170 0.30 2.29 -4.85
CA HIS A 170 -0.79 2.33 -5.82
C HIS A 170 -2.17 2.31 -5.15
N LEU A 171 -2.23 1.71 -3.96
CA LEU A 171 -3.43 1.59 -3.15
C LEU A 171 -3.12 1.94 -1.71
N ILE A 172 -3.88 2.86 -1.14
CA ILE A 172 -3.91 3.14 0.30
C ILE A 172 -5.27 2.73 0.85
N ILE A 173 -5.26 1.90 1.88
CA ILE A 173 -6.45 1.49 2.61
C ILE A 173 -6.36 2.08 4.02
N ILE A 174 -7.34 2.88 4.39
CA ILE A 174 -7.44 3.45 5.73
C ILE A 174 -8.56 2.71 6.45
N THR A 175 -8.28 2.16 7.63
CA THR A 175 -9.33 1.64 8.51
C THR A 175 -9.52 2.57 9.71
N ALA A 176 -10.76 2.80 10.11
CA ALA A 176 -11.08 3.66 11.25
C ALA A 176 -12.41 3.25 11.91
N PRO A 177 -12.64 3.61 13.20
CA PRO A 177 -13.92 3.32 13.85
C PRO A 177 -15.04 4.29 13.44
N ILE A 178 -14.71 5.44 12.86
CA ILE A 178 -15.64 6.55 12.56
C ILE A 178 -15.69 6.85 11.06
N SER A 179 -16.74 7.52 10.62
CA SER A 179 -16.91 7.93 9.23
C SER A 179 -15.76 8.84 8.74
N PRO A 180 -15.47 8.89 7.44
CA PRO A 180 -14.41 9.73 6.91
C PRO A 180 -14.66 11.21 7.19
N GLN A 181 -15.91 11.65 7.20
CA GLN A 181 -16.27 13.03 7.55
C GLN A 181 -15.86 13.36 8.99
N SER A 182 -16.24 12.50 9.94
CA SER A 182 -15.87 12.67 11.35
C SER A 182 -14.38 12.56 11.59
N PHE A 183 -13.69 11.71 10.82
CA PHE A 183 -12.25 11.52 10.92
C PHE A 183 -11.49 12.78 10.47
N PHE A 184 -11.76 13.27 9.28
CA PHE A 184 -11.06 14.43 8.74
C PHE A 184 -11.43 15.74 9.42
N HIS A 185 -12.65 15.86 9.95
CA HIS A 185 -13.05 17.01 10.76
C HIS A 185 -12.21 17.17 12.05
N GLN A 186 -11.67 16.08 12.59
CA GLN A 186 -10.79 16.11 13.76
C GLN A 186 -9.37 16.64 13.46
N ILE A 187 -8.97 16.71 12.19
CA ILE A 187 -7.60 17.06 11.79
C ILE A 187 -7.41 18.57 11.74
N SER A 188 -8.35 19.28 11.15
CA SER A 188 -8.25 20.72 10.96
C SER A 188 -9.65 21.34 10.84
N GLU A 189 -9.84 22.44 11.56
CA GLU A 189 -11.01 23.29 11.41
C GLU A 189 -10.87 24.27 10.23
N SER A 190 -9.64 24.51 9.77
CA SER A 190 -9.32 25.47 8.71
C SER A 190 -9.32 24.89 7.30
N GLU A 191 -9.12 23.58 7.17
CA GLU A 191 -9.12 22.91 5.85
C GLU A 191 -10.53 22.45 5.48
N GLU A 192 -10.93 22.72 4.26
CA GLU A 192 -12.23 22.26 3.76
C GLU A 192 -12.30 20.73 3.72
N LEU A 193 -13.26 20.15 4.41
CA LEU A 193 -13.52 18.71 4.42
C LEU A 193 -13.57 18.11 3.00
N ASN A 194 -14.11 18.85 2.05
CA ASN A 194 -14.18 18.44 0.64
C ASN A 194 -12.80 18.16 0.02
N GLN A 195 -11.74 18.78 0.51
CA GLN A 195 -10.39 18.52 0.01
C GLN A 195 -9.93 17.10 0.33
N PHE A 196 -10.29 16.58 1.50
CA PHE A 196 -10.01 15.19 1.88
C PHE A 196 -10.94 14.22 1.16
N MET A 197 -12.25 14.51 1.20
CA MET A 197 -13.27 13.62 0.64
C MET A 197 -13.05 13.33 -0.85
N ARG A 198 -12.70 14.34 -1.63
CA ARG A 198 -12.44 14.16 -3.08
C ARG A 198 -11.23 13.28 -3.41
N ARG A 199 -10.33 13.05 -2.44
CA ARG A 199 -9.16 12.17 -2.59
C ARG A 199 -9.46 10.71 -2.29
N LEU A 200 -10.55 10.44 -1.58
CA LEU A 200 -11.03 9.08 -1.40
C LEU A 200 -11.67 8.55 -2.69
N SER A 201 -11.35 7.34 -3.06
CA SER A 201 -11.94 6.69 -4.23
C SER A 201 -13.24 5.97 -3.88
N LEU A 202 -13.22 5.26 -2.74
CA LEU A 202 -14.37 4.53 -2.21
C LEU A 202 -14.38 4.63 -0.68
N THR A 203 -15.57 4.58 -0.10
CA THR A 203 -15.78 4.36 1.33
C THR A 203 -16.60 3.10 1.55
N ILE A 204 -16.21 2.30 2.55
CA ILE A 204 -16.87 1.06 2.89
C ILE A 204 -17.24 1.11 4.36
N GLU A 205 -18.54 1.08 4.64
CA GLU A 205 -19.03 0.93 5.99
C GLU A 205 -19.24 -0.55 6.30
N ILE A 206 -18.67 -1.02 7.41
CA ILE A 206 -18.92 -2.37 7.91
C ILE A 206 -19.79 -2.25 9.17
N SER A 207 -21.02 -2.69 9.07
CA SER A 207 -21.98 -2.69 10.16
C SER A 207 -22.38 -4.12 10.54
N GLN A 208 -22.87 -4.30 11.76
CA GLN A 208 -23.26 -5.59 12.27
C GLN A 208 -24.78 -5.75 12.08
N GLY A 209 -25.17 -6.66 11.18
CA GLY A 209 -26.55 -7.08 11.05
C GLY A 209 -26.92 -8.11 12.12
N LYS A 210 -28.18 -8.59 12.12
CA LYS A 210 -28.68 -9.54 13.11
C LYS A 210 -27.98 -10.91 13.07
N LYS A 211 -27.53 -11.37 11.88
CA LYS A 211 -26.87 -12.67 11.69
C LYS A 211 -25.61 -12.59 10.83
N GLU A 212 -25.37 -11.46 10.16
CA GLU A 212 -24.29 -11.29 9.18
C GLU A 212 -23.75 -9.86 9.23
N ARG A 213 -22.57 -9.65 8.66
CA ARG A 213 -22.02 -8.32 8.46
C ARG A 213 -22.61 -7.67 7.22
N LEU A 214 -22.94 -6.40 7.32
CA LEU A 214 -23.43 -5.60 6.21
C LEU A 214 -22.30 -4.68 5.72
N TYR A 215 -22.10 -4.67 4.42
CA TYR A 215 -21.08 -3.87 3.75
C TYR A 215 -21.76 -2.83 2.86
N THR A 216 -21.69 -1.57 3.25
CA THR A 216 -22.20 -0.47 2.43
C THR A 216 -21.06 0.20 1.69
N VAL A 217 -21.05 0.08 0.37
CA VAL A 217 -19.99 0.65 -0.48
C VAL A 217 -20.52 1.92 -1.14
N ASN A 218 -19.85 3.05 -0.85
CA ASN A 218 -20.16 4.33 -1.46
C ASN A 218 -18.99 4.80 -2.32
N SER A 219 -19.27 5.12 -3.58
CA SER A 219 -18.30 5.77 -4.46
C SER A 219 -18.42 7.28 -4.31
N ILE A 220 -17.29 7.95 -4.13
CA ILE A 220 -17.27 9.40 -4.13
C ILE A 220 -17.20 9.88 -5.59
N GLU A 221 -18.32 10.41 -6.10
CA GLU A 221 -18.36 10.96 -7.44
C GLU A 221 -17.55 12.26 -7.52
N ARG A 222 -16.52 12.25 -8.37
CA ARG A 222 -15.83 13.49 -8.74
C ARG A 222 -16.72 14.20 -9.76
N LYS A 223 -17.31 15.35 -9.39
CA LYS A 223 -17.99 16.23 -10.36
C LYS A 223 -17.04 16.53 -11.51
N LYS A 224 -17.46 16.18 -12.71
CA LYS A 224 -16.73 16.32 -13.96
C LYS A 224 -16.59 17.81 -14.28
N ILE A 225 -15.36 18.34 -14.29
CA ILE A 225 -15.07 19.54 -15.06
C ILE A 225 -14.95 19.06 -16.51
N MET A 226 -15.85 19.53 -17.37
CA MET A 226 -15.92 19.14 -18.78
C MET A 226 -14.57 19.40 -19.47
N GLY A 227 -13.99 18.39 -20.09
CA GLY A 227 -12.88 18.58 -21.00
C GLY A 227 -11.91 17.44 -21.22
N ASP A 228 -12.27 16.16 -21.16
CA ASP A 228 -11.54 15.14 -21.91
C ASP A 228 -12.22 13.77 -21.92
N GLN A 229 -12.76 13.39 -23.08
CA GLN A 229 -13.47 12.11 -23.24
C GLN A 229 -12.55 10.89 -23.29
N ARG A 230 -11.25 11.03 -23.51
CA ARG A 230 -10.30 9.91 -23.66
C ARG A 230 -9.84 9.31 -22.32
N SER A 231 -9.74 10.13 -21.28
CA SER A 231 -9.36 9.71 -19.92
C SER A 231 -10.43 8.86 -19.22
N LEU A 232 -11.69 9.00 -19.61
CA LEU A 232 -12.85 8.39 -18.94
C LEU A 232 -13.01 6.91 -19.17
N LYS A 233 -12.65 6.36 -20.34
CA LYS A 233 -12.77 4.91 -20.61
C LYS A 233 -11.81 4.08 -19.75
N SER A 234 -10.57 4.53 -19.58
CA SER A 234 -9.57 3.86 -18.75
C SER A 234 -9.92 3.91 -17.25
N LEU A 235 -10.40 5.06 -16.75
CA LEU A 235 -10.80 5.23 -15.35
C LEU A 235 -12.06 4.44 -14.99
N CYS A 236 -13.04 4.41 -15.89
CA CYS A 236 -14.28 3.66 -15.71
C CYS A 236 -14.01 2.14 -15.68
N THR A 237 -13.09 1.66 -16.50
CA THR A 237 -12.73 0.24 -16.57
C THR A 237 -12.01 -0.23 -15.29
N LYS A 238 -11.04 0.55 -14.78
CA LYS A 238 -10.32 0.21 -13.53
C LYS A 238 -11.21 0.34 -12.30
N ARG A 239 -12.07 1.35 -12.24
CA ARG A 239 -13.02 1.54 -11.13
C ARG A 239 -14.08 0.44 -11.09
N ASN A 240 -14.65 0.07 -12.23
CA ASN A 240 -15.58 -1.05 -12.34
C ASN A 240 -14.91 -2.38 -11.99
N HIS A 241 -13.62 -2.52 -12.27
CA HIS A 241 -12.85 -3.70 -11.89
C HIS A 241 -12.66 -3.80 -10.38
N LEU A 242 -12.30 -2.69 -9.71
CA LEU A 242 -12.19 -2.63 -8.25
C LEU A 242 -13.55 -2.89 -7.56
N ILE A 243 -14.65 -2.34 -8.08
CA ILE A 243 -16.00 -2.60 -7.56
C ILE A 243 -16.39 -4.08 -7.76
N ARG A 244 -16.06 -4.68 -8.91
CA ARG A 244 -16.27 -6.11 -9.14
C ARG A 244 -15.43 -6.99 -8.22
N LEU A 245 -14.19 -6.62 -7.96
CA LEU A 245 -13.31 -7.32 -7.03
C LEU A 245 -13.81 -7.20 -5.59
N LEU A 246 -14.26 -6.02 -5.18
CA LEU A 246 -14.93 -5.84 -3.89
C LEU A 246 -16.14 -6.77 -3.79
N GLY A 247 -16.95 -6.92 -4.85
CA GLY A 247 -18.04 -7.88 -4.90
C GLY A 247 -17.57 -9.32 -4.68
N VAL A 248 -16.44 -9.73 -5.27
CA VAL A 248 -15.86 -11.08 -5.07
C VAL A 248 -15.32 -11.24 -3.64
N VAL A 249 -14.73 -10.23 -3.05
CA VAL A 249 -14.27 -10.27 -1.65
C VAL A 249 -15.47 -10.34 -0.71
N LEU A 250 -16.50 -9.53 -0.95
CA LEU A 250 -17.72 -9.49 -0.12
C LEU A 250 -18.51 -10.81 -0.14
N LEU A 251 -18.45 -11.58 -1.24
CA LEU A 251 -19.10 -12.89 -1.32
C LEU A 251 -18.37 -13.99 -0.53
N ASN A 252 -17.11 -13.74 -0.12
CA ASN A 252 -16.27 -14.70 0.63
C ASN A 252 -16.14 -14.32 2.12
N PHE A 253 -16.85 -13.30 2.60
CA PHE A 253 -16.91 -12.82 3.98
C PHE A 253 -18.28 -13.04 4.62
#